data_5cd76476f4d088c4e289d8fc2f9c5040
#
_entry.id   5cd76476f4d088c4e289d8fc2f9c5040
#
_cell.length_a   1.000
_cell.length_b   1.000
_cell.length_c   1.000
_cell.angle_alpha   90.00
_cell.angle_beta   90.00
_cell.angle_gamma   90.00
#
_symmetry.space_group_name_H-M   'P 1'
#
loop_
_entity.id
_entity.type
_entity.pdbx_description
1 polymer ?
#
loop_
_entity_poly.entity_id
_entity_poly.type
_entity_poly.pdbx_seq_one_letter_code
_entity_poly.pdbx_strand_id
1 'polypeptide(L)'
;VNPITIKPDAQGKVRDIYDLGDTLLFVATDRISAFDYILEDEIPHKGQVLTQISCFWFELLQGVVENHLVSSDVNDLPEQFKEWSDYLNGRFMIVKKAQMIPIECIVRGYLTGSGFKDYQKTGSVCGIELPSGLQNSAKLPQTLFTPSTKAEIGDHDENISFERAVEIVGEKAATDIRDLSL
;
A
#
# COMPACT_ATOMS: atom_id res chain seq x y z
N VAL A 1 -1.48 -9.25 -21.18
CA VAL A 1 -2.43 -8.15 -21.50
C VAL A 1 -3.74 -8.44 -20.77
N ASN A 2 -4.33 -7.42 -20.10
CA ASN A 2 -5.61 -7.54 -19.41
C ASN A 2 -6.73 -7.84 -20.45
N PRO A 3 -7.42 -8.99 -20.38
CA PRO A 3 -8.48 -9.34 -21.31
C PRO A 3 -9.84 -8.69 -20.98
N ILE A 4 -9.98 -8.06 -19.82
CA ILE A 4 -11.24 -7.48 -19.37
C ILE A 4 -11.63 -6.30 -20.27
N THR A 5 -12.78 -6.42 -20.91
CA THR A 5 -13.29 -5.39 -21.85
C THR A 5 -14.10 -4.29 -21.14
N ILE A 6 -14.54 -4.53 -19.90
CA ILE A 6 -15.18 -3.51 -19.07
C ILE A 6 -14.14 -2.46 -18.70
N LYS A 7 -14.46 -1.19 -18.95
CA LYS A 7 -13.59 -0.09 -18.57
C LYS A 7 -13.58 0.06 -17.04
N PRO A 8 -12.40 0.12 -16.41
CA PRO A 8 -12.33 0.37 -14.96
C PRO A 8 -12.82 1.79 -14.62
N ASP A 9 -13.46 1.93 -13.46
CA ASP A 9 -13.91 3.21 -12.92
C ASP A 9 -12.73 4.07 -12.46
N ALA A 10 -11.68 3.41 -11.94
CA ALA A 10 -10.41 4.04 -11.60
C ALA A 10 -9.24 3.11 -11.95
N GLN A 11 -8.10 3.70 -12.27
CA GLN A 11 -6.90 2.95 -12.62
C GLN A 11 -5.68 3.51 -11.90
N GLY A 12 -5.04 2.66 -11.11
CA GLY A 12 -3.72 2.93 -10.57
C GLY A 12 -2.61 2.47 -11.53
N LYS A 13 -1.36 2.72 -11.16
CA LYS A 13 -0.18 2.33 -11.97
C LYS A 13 -0.20 0.83 -12.32
N VAL A 14 -0.59 -0.02 -11.37
CA VAL A 14 -0.55 -1.49 -11.50
C VAL A 14 -1.85 -2.19 -11.07
N ARG A 15 -2.93 -1.45 -10.89
CA ARG A 15 -4.21 -1.97 -10.42
C ARG A 15 -5.37 -1.31 -11.16
N ASP A 16 -6.36 -2.10 -11.54
CA ASP A 16 -7.63 -1.63 -12.08
C ASP A 16 -8.71 -1.77 -11.00
N ILE A 17 -9.61 -0.79 -10.91
CA ILE A 17 -10.63 -0.70 -9.86
C ILE A 17 -11.99 -0.56 -10.54
N TYR A 18 -12.93 -1.41 -10.13
CA TYR A 18 -14.32 -1.40 -10.61
C TYR A 18 -15.25 -1.18 -9.42
N ASP A 19 -16.20 -0.28 -9.59
CA ASP A 19 -17.22 0.04 -8.59
C ASP A 19 -18.38 -0.95 -8.70
N LEU A 20 -18.63 -1.69 -7.61
CA LEU A 20 -19.71 -2.66 -7.52
C LEU A 20 -20.92 -2.15 -6.70
N GLY A 21 -20.98 -0.84 -6.42
CA GLY A 21 -21.99 -0.23 -5.55
C GLY A 21 -21.50 -0.15 -4.11
N ASP A 22 -21.77 -1.16 -3.30
CA ASP A 22 -21.35 -1.17 -1.88
C ASP A 22 -19.90 -1.60 -1.66
N THR A 23 -19.30 -2.24 -2.65
CA THR A 23 -17.92 -2.75 -2.63
C THR A 23 -17.15 -2.30 -3.86
N LEU A 24 -15.84 -2.58 -3.88
CA LEU A 24 -14.99 -2.41 -5.04
C LEU A 24 -14.39 -3.76 -5.44
N LEU A 25 -14.22 -3.97 -6.74
CA LEU A 25 -13.39 -5.05 -7.28
C LEU A 25 -12.02 -4.47 -7.62
N PHE A 26 -10.99 -4.91 -6.92
CA PHE A 26 -9.59 -4.60 -7.22
C PHE A 26 -8.98 -5.71 -8.06
N VAL A 27 -8.44 -5.37 -9.21
CA VAL A 27 -7.73 -6.31 -10.08
C VAL A 27 -6.26 -5.91 -10.16
N ALA A 28 -5.39 -6.73 -9.58
CA ALA A 28 -3.95 -6.54 -9.68
C ALA A 28 -3.47 -7.02 -11.07
N THR A 29 -2.86 -6.12 -11.82
CA THR A 29 -2.32 -6.41 -13.15
C THR A 29 -0.86 -6.86 -13.07
N ASP A 30 -0.35 -7.36 -14.17
CA ASP A 30 1.05 -7.74 -14.31
C ASP A 30 1.94 -6.54 -14.71
N ARG A 31 1.34 -5.33 -14.87
CA ARG A 31 2.07 -4.09 -15.11
C ARG A 31 3.08 -3.83 -14.00
N ILE A 32 4.22 -3.26 -14.37
CA ILE A 32 5.24 -2.78 -13.42
C ILE A 32 5.46 -1.29 -13.60
N SER A 33 5.68 -0.58 -12.50
CA SER A 33 6.00 0.84 -12.50
C SER A 33 7.30 1.08 -11.76
N ALA A 34 8.15 1.92 -12.34
CA ALA A 34 9.38 2.41 -11.72
C ALA A 34 9.56 3.90 -12.02
N PHE A 35 10.00 4.69 -11.05
CA PHE A 35 10.18 6.14 -11.17
C PHE A 35 8.93 6.86 -11.73
N ASP A 36 7.75 6.47 -11.23
CA ASP A 36 6.43 6.98 -11.64
C ASP A 36 6.02 6.69 -13.10
N TYR A 37 6.83 5.93 -13.83
CA TYR A 37 6.54 5.48 -15.18
C TYR A 37 6.07 4.02 -15.18
N ILE A 38 5.02 3.72 -15.98
CA ILE A 38 4.57 2.33 -16.22
C ILE A 38 5.41 1.79 -17.38
N LEU A 39 6.15 0.73 -17.13
CA LEU A 39 6.98 0.08 -18.16
C LEU A 39 6.11 -0.63 -19.19
N GLU A 40 6.61 -0.75 -20.42
CA GLU A 40 5.90 -1.42 -21.51
C GLU A 40 5.79 -2.95 -21.29
N ASP A 41 6.82 -3.53 -20.68
CA ASP A 41 6.85 -4.96 -20.37
C ASP A 41 6.07 -5.25 -19.07
N GLU A 42 5.35 -6.37 -19.08
CA GLU A 42 4.65 -6.92 -17.90
C GLU A 42 5.48 -8.04 -17.27
N ILE A 43 5.32 -8.23 -15.97
CA ILE A 43 5.91 -9.39 -15.27
C ILE A 43 4.81 -10.43 -15.10
N PRO A 44 4.87 -11.56 -15.83
CA PRO A 44 3.86 -12.61 -15.76
C PRO A 44 3.60 -13.06 -14.32
N HIS A 45 2.33 -13.21 -13.96
CA HIS A 45 1.85 -13.62 -12.63
C HIS A 45 2.10 -12.65 -11.48
N LYS A 46 2.70 -11.48 -11.72
CA LYS A 46 2.94 -10.47 -10.66
C LYS A 46 1.65 -10.12 -9.92
N GLY A 47 0.55 -9.88 -10.63
CA GLY A 47 -0.75 -9.56 -10.03
C GLY A 47 -1.25 -10.67 -9.11
N GLN A 48 -1.11 -11.93 -9.53
CA GLN A 48 -1.50 -13.09 -8.71
C GLN A 48 -0.65 -13.20 -7.45
N VAL A 49 0.67 -13.12 -7.56
CA VAL A 49 1.59 -13.20 -6.41
C VAL A 49 1.26 -12.10 -5.39
N LEU A 50 1.12 -10.85 -5.83
CA LEU A 50 0.84 -9.73 -4.93
C LEU A 50 -0.53 -9.86 -4.25
N THR A 51 -1.56 -10.31 -4.96
CA THR A 51 -2.88 -10.53 -4.37
C THR A 51 -2.85 -11.63 -3.31
N GLN A 52 -2.19 -12.77 -3.61
CA GLN A 52 -2.12 -13.88 -2.67
C GLN A 52 -1.30 -13.54 -1.42
N ILE A 53 -0.20 -12.79 -1.57
CA ILE A 53 0.55 -12.26 -0.42
C ILE A 53 -0.33 -11.33 0.42
N SER A 54 -1.14 -10.46 -0.20
CA SER A 54 -2.08 -9.60 0.52
C SER A 54 -3.12 -10.41 1.29
N CYS A 55 -3.73 -11.42 0.67
CA CYS A 55 -4.69 -12.30 1.34
C CYS A 55 -4.05 -13.04 2.52
N PHE A 56 -2.83 -13.57 2.36
CA PHE A 56 -2.08 -14.20 3.45
C PHE A 56 -1.89 -13.24 4.64
N TRP A 57 -1.49 -12.00 4.40
CA TRP A 57 -1.30 -11.03 5.48
C TRP A 57 -2.60 -10.63 6.14
N PHE A 58 -3.71 -10.49 5.38
CA PHE A 58 -5.02 -10.20 5.95
C PHE A 58 -5.50 -11.32 6.86
N GLU A 59 -5.25 -12.57 6.50
CA GLU A 59 -5.57 -13.74 7.34
C GLU A 59 -4.68 -13.79 8.60
N LEU A 60 -3.36 -13.61 8.44
CA LEU A 60 -2.41 -13.65 9.55
C LEU A 60 -2.66 -12.56 10.59
N LEU A 61 -3.06 -11.37 10.15
CA LEU A 61 -3.34 -10.22 11.01
C LEU A 61 -4.79 -10.18 11.49
N GLN A 62 -5.59 -11.22 11.20
CA GLN A 62 -6.96 -11.31 11.69
C GLN A 62 -6.98 -11.30 13.22
N GLY A 63 -7.76 -10.38 13.80
CA GLY A 63 -7.81 -10.16 15.25
C GLY A 63 -6.79 -9.15 15.80
N VAL A 64 -5.83 -8.71 14.98
CA VAL A 64 -4.94 -7.59 15.32
C VAL A 64 -5.53 -6.28 14.80
N VAL A 65 -5.92 -6.25 13.53
CA VAL A 65 -6.52 -5.09 12.88
C VAL A 65 -7.58 -5.56 11.87
N GLU A 66 -8.71 -4.84 11.82
CA GLU A 66 -9.69 -5.07 10.77
C GLU A 66 -9.14 -4.68 9.40
N ASN A 67 -9.53 -5.43 8.37
CA ASN A 67 -9.17 -5.14 6.99
C ASN A 67 -10.41 -4.99 6.09
N HIS A 68 -10.19 -4.57 4.86
CA HIS A 68 -11.25 -4.29 3.90
C HIS A 68 -11.61 -5.50 3.00
N LEU A 69 -10.91 -6.62 3.09
CA LEU A 69 -11.15 -7.79 2.25
C LEU A 69 -12.53 -8.39 2.56
N VAL A 70 -13.34 -8.59 1.51
CA VAL A 70 -14.62 -9.32 1.56
C VAL A 70 -14.45 -10.71 1.01
N SER A 71 -13.88 -10.82 -0.21
CA SER A 71 -13.60 -12.11 -0.86
C SER A 71 -12.49 -11.99 -1.91
N SER A 72 -11.82 -13.10 -2.16
CA SER A 72 -10.93 -13.33 -3.31
C SER A 72 -11.26 -14.65 -4.02
N ASP A 73 -12.38 -15.27 -3.70
CA ASP A 73 -12.85 -16.50 -4.33
C ASP A 73 -13.55 -16.19 -5.66
N VAL A 74 -13.16 -16.90 -6.73
CA VAL A 74 -13.75 -16.75 -8.07
C VAL A 74 -15.26 -17.04 -8.10
N ASN A 75 -15.78 -17.84 -7.17
CA ASN A 75 -17.19 -18.12 -7.05
C ASN A 75 -18.02 -16.90 -6.64
N ASP A 76 -17.38 -15.92 -5.98
CA ASP A 76 -18.00 -14.69 -5.52
C ASP A 76 -17.93 -13.55 -6.56
N LEU A 77 -17.33 -13.81 -7.73
CA LEU A 77 -17.27 -12.82 -8.81
C LEU A 77 -18.67 -12.40 -9.25
N PRO A 78 -18.92 -11.08 -9.39
CA PRO A 78 -20.16 -10.59 -10.01
C PRO A 78 -20.36 -11.17 -11.40
N GLU A 79 -21.61 -11.42 -11.79
CA GLU A 79 -21.98 -12.09 -13.04
C GLU A 79 -21.27 -11.47 -14.26
N GLN A 80 -21.18 -10.15 -14.29
CA GLN A 80 -20.54 -9.40 -15.37
C GLN A 80 -19.04 -9.63 -15.52
N PHE A 81 -18.35 -10.24 -14.54
CA PHE A 81 -16.93 -10.57 -14.58
C PHE A 81 -16.64 -12.06 -14.75
N LYS A 82 -17.65 -12.92 -14.71
CA LYS A 82 -17.47 -14.39 -14.75
C LYS A 82 -16.83 -14.90 -16.03
N GLU A 83 -17.01 -14.23 -17.15
CA GLU A 83 -16.37 -14.63 -18.41
C GLU A 83 -14.83 -14.56 -18.34
N TRP A 84 -14.28 -13.76 -17.41
CA TRP A 84 -12.83 -13.64 -17.19
C TRP A 84 -12.36 -14.34 -15.91
N SER A 85 -13.13 -15.28 -15.37
CA SER A 85 -12.81 -15.98 -14.12
C SER A 85 -11.42 -16.63 -14.13
N ASP A 86 -11.02 -17.24 -15.24
CA ASP A 86 -9.68 -17.84 -15.36
C ASP A 86 -8.58 -16.80 -15.26
N TYR A 87 -8.73 -15.65 -15.90
CA TYR A 87 -7.77 -14.55 -15.79
C TYR A 87 -7.77 -13.94 -14.39
N LEU A 88 -8.95 -13.73 -13.80
CA LEU A 88 -9.11 -13.10 -12.50
C LEU A 88 -8.67 -14.00 -11.34
N ASN A 89 -8.62 -15.31 -11.54
CA ASN A 89 -8.26 -16.25 -10.48
C ASN A 89 -6.92 -15.89 -9.83
N GLY A 90 -6.97 -15.63 -8.51
CA GLY A 90 -5.83 -15.30 -7.68
C GLY A 90 -5.28 -13.86 -7.83
N ARG A 91 -5.88 -12.99 -8.68
CA ARG A 91 -5.41 -11.61 -8.89
C ARG A 91 -6.43 -10.52 -8.57
N PHE A 92 -7.57 -10.87 -8.00
CA PHE A 92 -8.58 -9.90 -7.60
C PHE A 92 -8.90 -9.99 -6.11
N MET A 93 -9.47 -8.92 -5.61
CA MET A 93 -10.11 -8.84 -4.29
C MET A 93 -11.39 -8.02 -4.42
N ILE A 94 -12.49 -8.53 -3.83
CA ILE A 94 -13.67 -7.74 -3.52
C ILE A 94 -13.42 -7.12 -2.16
N VAL A 95 -13.53 -5.80 -2.06
CA VAL A 95 -13.19 -5.07 -0.85
C VAL A 95 -14.29 -4.10 -0.44
N LYS A 96 -14.41 -3.84 0.86
CA LYS A 96 -15.27 -2.78 1.39
C LYS A 96 -14.77 -1.41 0.91
N LYS A 97 -15.67 -0.50 0.62
CA LYS A 97 -15.34 0.91 0.44
C LYS A 97 -14.95 1.52 1.77
N ALA A 98 -13.83 2.25 1.78
CA ALA A 98 -13.35 2.96 2.96
C ALA A 98 -12.87 4.36 2.54
N GLN A 99 -12.97 5.30 3.46
CA GLN A 99 -12.35 6.60 3.28
C GLN A 99 -10.84 6.48 3.53
N MET A 100 -10.05 6.80 2.52
CA MET A 100 -8.60 6.73 2.61
C MET A 100 -8.08 7.85 3.52
N ILE A 101 -7.24 7.48 4.47
CA ILE A 101 -6.47 8.43 5.28
C ILE A 101 -5.25 8.88 4.45
N PRO A 102 -4.97 10.21 4.36
CA PRO A 102 -3.95 10.73 3.44
C PRO A 102 -2.52 10.66 4.01
N ILE A 103 -2.19 9.58 4.70
CA ILE A 103 -0.83 9.28 5.17
C ILE A 103 -0.48 7.82 4.88
N GLU A 104 0.80 7.56 4.65
CA GLU A 104 1.35 6.22 4.56
C GLU A 104 2.08 5.85 5.86
N CYS A 105 1.77 4.66 6.38
CA CYS A 105 2.30 4.16 7.63
C CYS A 105 3.52 3.30 7.35
N ILE A 106 4.70 3.82 7.61
CA ILE A 106 5.97 3.16 7.35
C ILE A 106 6.66 2.86 8.68
N VAL A 107 7.06 1.62 8.86
CA VAL A 107 7.86 1.17 10.01
C VAL A 107 9.25 0.77 9.52
N ARG A 108 10.29 1.32 10.16
CA ARG A 108 11.68 1.07 9.78
C ARG A 108 12.44 0.35 10.89
N GLY A 109 12.92 -0.85 10.60
CA GLY A 109 13.92 -1.55 11.42
C GLY A 109 15.36 -1.28 10.95
N TYR A 110 15.50 -0.73 9.75
CA TYR A 110 16.79 -0.42 9.11
C TYR A 110 16.76 0.96 8.47
N LEU A 111 17.91 1.63 8.46
CA LEU A 111 18.08 2.96 7.92
C LEU A 111 18.49 2.92 6.44
N THR A 112 17.53 3.12 5.52
CA THR A 112 17.76 3.08 4.07
C THR A 112 16.82 4.02 3.31
N GLY A 113 17.02 4.15 1.99
CA GLY A 113 16.14 4.92 1.11
C GLY A 113 16.04 6.41 1.49
N SER A 114 14.80 6.93 1.49
CA SER A 114 14.53 8.33 1.87
C SER A 114 14.96 8.63 3.31
N GLY A 115 14.71 7.71 4.24
CA GLY A 115 15.12 7.87 5.63
C GLY A 115 16.65 8.04 5.80
N PHE A 116 17.45 7.28 5.04
CA PHE A 116 18.91 7.47 5.08
C PHE A 116 19.34 8.82 4.47
N LYS A 117 18.68 9.27 3.41
CA LYS A 117 18.95 10.60 2.82
C LYS A 117 18.64 11.73 3.81
N ASP A 118 17.54 11.62 4.56
CA ASP A 118 17.19 12.61 5.57
C ASP A 118 18.18 12.59 6.73
N TYR A 119 18.54 11.41 7.24
CA TYR A 119 19.56 11.24 8.27
C TYR A 119 20.91 11.84 7.87
N GLN A 120 21.36 11.65 6.64
CA GLN A 120 22.62 12.24 6.15
C GLN A 120 22.59 13.79 6.20
N LYS A 121 21.42 14.40 6.02
CA LYS A 121 21.27 15.87 6.03
C LYS A 121 21.11 16.46 7.41
N THR A 122 20.37 15.77 8.29
CA THR A 122 19.86 16.35 9.54
C THR A 122 20.25 15.57 10.80
N GLY A 123 20.75 14.32 10.65
CA GLY A 123 20.97 13.41 11.78
C GLY A 123 19.68 12.78 12.31
N SER A 124 18.53 13.03 11.64
CA SER A 124 17.22 12.60 12.10
C SER A 124 16.39 12.00 10.95
N VAL A 125 15.32 11.28 11.29
CA VAL A 125 14.31 10.79 10.35
C VAL A 125 12.93 11.08 10.93
N CYS A 126 12.06 11.76 10.19
CA CYS A 126 10.73 12.15 10.65
C CYS A 126 10.73 12.88 12.01
N GLY A 127 11.74 13.72 12.26
CA GLY A 127 11.92 14.43 13.55
C GLY A 127 12.55 13.61 14.68
N ILE A 128 12.84 12.31 14.47
CA ILE A 128 13.47 11.43 15.45
C ILE A 128 14.98 11.49 15.27
N GLU A 129 15.71 12.02 16.29
CA GLU A 129 17.17 12.04 16.29
C GLU A 129 17.75 10.62 16.40
N LEU A 130 18.78 10.35 15.62
CA LEU A 130 19.45 9.05 15.58
C LEU A 130 20.92 9.18 15.98
N PRO A 131 21.52 8.11 16.52
CA PRO A 131 22.96 8.09 16.81
C PRO A 131 23.79 8.45 15.60
N SER A 132 24.89 9.16 15.80
CA SER A 132 25.81 9.49 14.73
C SER A 132 26.57 8.26 14.21
N GLY A 133 26.95 8.29 12.92
CA GLY A 133 27.78 7.23 12.32
C GLY A 133 27.03 6.04 11.76
N LEU A 134 25.69 6.07 11.72
CA LEU A 134 24.89 5.02 11.07
C LEU A 134 25.18 5.01 9.57
N GLN A 135 25.45 3.82 9.05
CA GLN A 135 25.66 3.59 7.62
C GLN A 135 24.36 3.27 6.89
N ASN A 136 24.35 3.34 5.56
CA ASN A 136 23.22 2.86 4.77
C ASN A 136 22.96 1.38 5.06
N SER A 137 21.69 1.04 5.25
CA SER A 137 21.21 -0.29 5.65
C SER A 137 21.61 -0.73 7.07
N ALA A 138 22.09 0.18 7.91
CA ALA A 138 22.34 -0.11 9.33
C ALA A 138 21.03 -0.49 10.03
N LYS A 139 21.08 -1.50 10.89
CA LYS A 139 19.97 -1.82 11.79
C LYS A 139 19.80 -0.69 12.79
N LEU A 140 18.57 -0.22 12.95
CA LEU A 140 18.24 0.80 13.92
C LEU A 140 18.25 0.25 15.36
N PRO A 141 18.60 1.06 16.37
CA PRO A 141 18.56 0.66 17.77
C PRO A 141 17.17 0.21 18.22
N GLN A 142 16.14 0.80 17.67
CA GLN A 142 14.73 0.45 17.85
C GLN A 142 13.97 0.63 16.52
N THR A 143 12.85 -0.06 16.39
CA THR A 143 11.94 0.13 15.27
C THR A 143 11.29 1.51 15.36
N LEU A 144 11.23 2.22 14.23
CA LEU A 144 10.69 3.58 14.17
C LEU A 144 9.42 3.62 13.33
N PHE A 145 8.42 4.35 13.81
CA PHE A 145 7.29 4.78 12.98
C PHE A 145 7.68 6.06 12.25
N THR A 146 7.72 5.99 10.92
CA THR A 146 8.20 7.05 10.04
C THR A 146 7.18 7.33 8.95
N PRO A 147 6.06 7.99 9.28
CA PRO A 147 4.98 8.22 8.33
C PRO A 147 5.40 9.14 7.18
N SER A 148 4.69 9.04 6.07
CA SER A 148 4.78 10.01 4.97
C SER A 148 3.39 10.49 4.57
N THR A 149 3.33 11.63 3.89
CA THR A 149 2.11 12.06 3.22
C THR A 149 1.78 11.08 2.09
N LYS A 150 0.50 10.97 1.77
CA LYS A 150 0.07 10.32 0.54
C LYS A 150 -0.16 11.40 -0.51
N ALA A 151 0.83 11.58 -1.38
CA ALA A 151 0.78 12.57 -2.44
C ALA A 151 -0.28 12.23 -3.50
N GLU A 152 -0.77 13.25 -4.19
CA GLU A 152 -1.58 13.07 -5.39
C GLU A 152 -0.74 12.49 -6.54
N ILE A 153 -1.43 11.97 -7.57
CA ILE A 153 -0.74 11.38 -8.74
C ILE A 153 0.10 12.47 -9.43
N GLY A 154 1.41 12.29 -9.43
CA GLY A 154 2.38 13.24 -10.03
C GLY A 154 3.27 13.96 -9.02
N ASP A 155 2.92 13.89 -7.74
CA ASP A 155 3.74 14.40 -6.64
C ASP A 155 4.44 13.25 -5.89
N HIS A 156 5.43 13.58 -5.06
CA HIS A 156 6.16 12.61 -4.24
C HIS A 156 5.68 12.63 -2.80
N ASP A 157 5.59 11.43 -2.21
CA ASP A 157 5.35 11.27 -0.79
C ASP A 157 6.51 11.89 0.02
N GLU A 158 6.18 12.70 1.01
CA GLU A 158 7.15 13.35 1.89
C GLU A 158 7.16 12.70 3.27
N ASN A 159 8.35 12.39 3.79
CA ASN A 159 8.49 11.95 5.17
C ASN A 159 8.04 13.07 6.11
N ILE A 160 7.16 12.75 7.06
CA ILE A 160 6.61 13.70 8.03
C ILE A 160 6.87 13.23 9.46
N SER A 161 6.85 14.17 10.41
CA SER A 161 6.90 13.82 11.84
C SER A 161 5.56 13.25 12.33
N PHE A 162 5.57 12.63 13.51
CA PHE A 162 4.34 12.16 14.15
C PHE A 162 3.38 13.31 14.45
N GLU A 163 3.90 14.46 14.91
CA GLU A 163 3.11 15.66 15.17
C GLU A 163 2.43 16.14 13.89
N ARG A 164 3.11 16.10 12.76
CA ARG A 164 2.51 16.45 11.48
C ARG A 164 1.44 15.46 11.05
N ALA A 165 1.62 14.18 11.31
CA ALA A 165 0.58 13.18 11.09
C ALA A 165 -0.65 13.47 11.97
N VAL A 166 -0.47 13.85 13.24
CA VAL A 166 -1.56 14.27 14.14
C VAL A 166 -2.33 15.48 13.59
N GLU A 167 -1.64 16.46 13.04
CA GLU A 167 -2.31 17.63 12.41
C GLU A 167 -3.18 17.23 11.20
N ILE A 168 -2.76 16.22 10.43
CA ILE A 168 -3.45 15.78 9.22
C ILE A 168 -4.67 14.91 9.54
N VAL A 169 -4.52 13.93 10.45
CA VAL A 169 -5.54 12.88 10.67
C VAL A 169 -6.18 12.93 12.07
N GLY A 170 -5.71 13.80 12.95
CA GLY A 170 -6.13 13.90 14.35
C GLY A 170 -5.36 12.94 15.27
N GLU A 171 -5.25 13.31 16.55
CA GLU A 171 -4.42 12.61 17.55
C GLU A 171 -4.81 11.14 17.72
N LYS A 172 -6.11 10.85 17.81
CA LYS A 172 -6.58 9.47 18.01
C LYS A 172 -6.19 8.59 16.82
N ALA A 173 -6.46 9.02 15.59
CA ALA A 173 -6.15 8.22 14.40
C ALA A 173 -4.64 8.05 14.24
N ALA A 174 -3.84 9.10 14.42
CA ALA A 174 -2.37 9.02 14.32
C ALA A 174 -1.79 8.05 15.36
N THR A 175 -2.30 8.07 16.60
CA THR A 175 -1.87 7.18 17.68
C THR A 175 -2.25 5.72 17.37
N ASP A 176 -3.50 5.46 17.01
CA ASP A 176 -3.99 4.11 16.67
C ASP A 176 -3.17 3.52 15.53
N ILE A 177 -2.92 4.30 14.45
CA ILE A 177 -2.13 3.87 13.30
C ILE A 177 -0.69 3.54 13.71
N ARG A 178 -0.03 4.42 14.49
CA ARG A 178 1.33 4.18 14.98
C ARG A 178 1.41 2.89 15.79
N ASP A 179 0.54 2.73 16.76
CA ASP A 179 0.57 1.63 17.71
C ASP A 179 0.23 0.28 17.03
N LEU A 180 -0.64 0.29 16.02
CA LEU A 180 -0.92 -0.90 15.18
C LEU A 180 0.22 -1.22 14.21
N SER A 181 1.04 -0.24 13.83
CA SER A 181 2.15 -0.43 12.88
C SER A 181 3.43 -0.94 13.54
N LEU A 182 3.66 -0.61 14.82
CA LEU A 182 4.82 -1.02 15.63
C LEU A 182 4.62 -2.39 16.27
#